data_275cc5554d616bd987171e0bb7886b19
#
_entry.id   275cc5554d616bd987171e0bb7886b19
#
_cell.length_a   1.000
_cell.length_b   1.000
_cell.length_c   1.000
_cell.angle_alpha   90.00
_cell.angle_beta   90.00
_cell.angle_gamma   90.00
#
_symmetry.space_group_name_H-M   'P 1'
#
loop_
_entity.id
_entity.type
_entity.pdbx_description
1 polymer ?
#
loop_
_entity_poly.entity_id
_entity_poly.type
_entity_poly.pdbx_seq_one_letter_code
_entity_poly.pdbx_strand_id
1 'polypeptide(L)'
;VGSEMCIRDSYNTAFALTLARDWALDHDPALVTLIDARARDWFGEDRGCQAWEPGGDEFLSSALCEALLMSRVLGDGFAGWFDVFLPDAVAGRPQSLFTPATVSDRSDGKIAHLDGLNLSRAWCWRSIAAALPAHPIAPVAREAADDHLAASLPHLADDYMGTHWLCLLYTSPSPRD
;
A
#
# COMPACT_ATOMS: atom_id res chain seq x y z
N VAL A 1 -15.50 10.83 -19.95
CA VAL A 1 -14.17 10.32 -20.32
C VAL A 1 -13.31 10.09 -19.07
N GLY A 2 -13.51 10.85 -17.94
CA GLY A 2 -12.70 10.72 -16.72
C GLY A 2 -12.99 9.47 -15.86
N SER A 3 -14.24 8.96 -15.85
CA SER A 3 -14.63 7.86 -14.94
C SER A 3 -14.12 6.48 -15.36
N GLU A 4 -13.88 6.25 -16.63
CA GLU A 4 -13.42 4.94 -17.10
C GLU A 4 -11.90 4.71 -16.87
N MET A 5 -11.11 5.77 -16.81
CA MET A 5 -9.70 5.66 -16.48
C MET A 5 -9.50 5.26 -14.99
N CYS A 6 -10.28 5.85 -14.07
CA CYS A 6 -10.22 5.50 -12.64
C CYS A 6 -10.46 4.02 -12.34
N ILE A 7 -11.34 3.36 -13.10
CA ILE A 7 -11.67 1.95 -12.91
C ILE A 7 -10.57 1.02 -13.40
N ARG A 8 -9.76 1.43 -14.37
CA ARG A 8 -8.71 0.59 -14.96
C ARG A 8 -7.40 0.60 -14.19
N ASP A 9 -7.11 1.67 -13.47
CA ASP A 9 -5.80 1.87 -12.82
C ASP A 9 -5.78 1.37 -11.35
N SER A 10 -6.91 0.89 -10.83
CA SER A 10 -7.06 0.45 -9.43
C SER A 10 -7.35 -1.05 -9.28
N TYR A 11 -6.87 -1.89 -10.19
CA TYR A 11 -7.09 -3.35 -10.13
C TYR A 11 -6.10 -4.06 -9.18
N ASN A 12 -5.93 -3.55 -7.99
CA ASN A 12 -5.18 -4.22 -6.94
C ASN A 12 -6.13 -4.97 -6.01
N THR A 13 -6.15 -6.30 -6.10
CA THR A 13 -7.05 -7.16 -5.33
C THR A 13 -6.83 -7.01 -3.82
N ALA A 14 -5.58 -6.95 -3.37
CA ALA A 14 -5.27 -6.82 -1.95
C ALA A 14 -5.73 -5.46 -1.40
N PHE A 15 -5.57 -4.38 -2.16
CA PHE A 15 -6.09 -3.07 -1.80
C PHE A 15 -7.62 -3.07 -1.69
N ALA A 16 -8.31 -3.61 -2.70
CA ALA A 16 -9.77 -3.69 -2.68
C ALA A 16 -10.29 -4.51 -1.50
N LEU A 17 -9.67 -5.65 -1.21
CA LEU A 17 -10.03 -6.48 -0.06
C LEU A 17 -9.75 -5.78 1.28
N THR A 18 -8.67 -5.00 1.38
CA THR A 18 -8.36 -4.21 2.58
C THR A 18 -9.49 -3.22 2.88
N LEU A 19 -9.92 -2.44 1.88
CA LEU A 19 -11.00 -1.47 2.05
C LEU A 19 -12.34 -2.14 2.35
N ALA A 20 -12.66 -3.21 1.63
CA ALA A 20 -13.89 -3.97 1.86
C ALA A 20 -13.93 -4.59 3.25
N ARG A 21 -12.79 -5.12 3.74
CA ARG A 21 -12.66 -5.67 5.09
C ARG A 21 -12.84 -4.62 6.17
N ASP A 22 -12.20 -3.46 6.00
CA ASP A 22 -12.32 -2.36 6.96
C ASP A 22 -13.76 -1.87 7.10
N TRP A 23 -14.46 -1.73 5.98
CA TRP A 23 -15.88 -1.42 5.99
C TRP A 23 -16.71 -2.53 6.65
N ALA A 24 -16.40 -3.80 6.34
CA ALA A 24 -17.17 -4.95 6.82
C ALA A 24 -17.03 -5.17 8.33
N LEU A 25 -15.95 -4.72 8.96
CA LEU A 25 -15.77 -4.84 10.43
C LEU A 25 -16.93 -4.25 11.21
N ASP A 26 -17.51 -3.15 10.75
CA ASP A 26 -18.61 -2.45 11.40
C ASP A 26 -19.99 -2.84 10.84
N HIS A 27 -20.06 -3.50 9.66
CA HIS A 27 -21.29 -3.64 8.89
C HIS A 27 -21.68 -5.08 8.55
N ASP A 28 -20.70 -5.95 8.29
CA ASP A 28 -20.94 -7.32 7.81
C ASP A 28 -19.87 -8.33 8.27
N PRO A 29 -20.00 -8.93 9.47
CA PRO A 29 -19.04 -9.92 9.97
C PRO A 29 -18.88 -11.15 9.07
N ALA A 30 -19.91 -11.52 8.30
CA ALA A 30 -19.82 -12.66 7.39
C ALA A 30 -18.89 -12.34 6.21
N LEU A 31 -18.94 -11.09 5.72
CA LEU A 31 -18.02 -10.62 4.69
C LEU A 31 -16.58 -10.57 5.20
N VAL A 32 -16.33 -10.15 6.47
CA VAL A 32 -14.99 -10.23 7.07
C VAL A 32 -14.45 -11.65 7.03
N THR A 33 -15.27 -12.62 7.47
CA THR A 33 -14.88 -14.03 7.48
C THR A 33 -14.54 -14.53 6.06
N LEU A 34 -15.33 -14.15 5.08
CA LEU A 34 -15.09 -14.52 3.67
C LEU A 34 -13.80 -13.91 3.14
N ILE A 35 -13.58 -12.62 3.38
CA ILE A 35 -12.37 -11.91 2.93
C ILE A 35 -11.13 -12.53 3.58
N ASP A 36 -11.16 -12.78 4.90
CA ASP A 36 -10.04 -13.37 5.63
C ASP A 36 -9.70 -14.77 5.10
N ALA A 37 -10.71 -15.59 4.78
CA ALA A 37 -10.49 -16.90 4.20
C ALA A 37 -9.85 -16.79 2.81
N ARG A 38 -10.36 -15.90 1.94
CA ARG A 38 -9.83 -15.71 0.59
C ARG A 38 -8.43 -15.11 0.58
N ALA A 39 -8.15 -14.18 1.47
CA ALA A 39 -6.81 -13.61 1.59
C ALA A 39 -5.79 -14.67 2.00
N ARG A 40 -6.13 -15.55 2.95
CA ARG A 40 -5.27 -16.69 3.32
C ARG A 40 -5.10 -17.69 2.19
N ASP A 41 -6.17 -18.00 1.44
CA ASP A 41 -6.10 -18.92 0.30
C ASP A 41 -5.20 -18.39 -0.82
N TRP A 42 -5.24 -17.07 -1.08
CA TRP A 42 -4.55 -16.48 -2.23
C TRP A 42 -3.12 -16.04 -1.90
N PHE A 43 -2.88 -15.53 -0.71
CA PHE A 43 -1.63 -14.86 -0.34
C PHE A 43 -0.89 -15.53 0.82
N GLY A 44 -1.53 -16.48 1.52
CA GLY A 44 -0.96 -17.08 2.73
C GLY A 44 0.35 -17.83 2.50
N GLU A 45 0.57 -18.35 1.30
CA GLU A 45 1.76 -19.11 0.93
C GLU A 45 2.79 -18.29 0.14
N ASP A 46 2.54 -16.98 -0.09
CA ASP A 46 3.43 -16.12 -0.86
C ASP A 46 4.72 -15.85 -0.08
N ARG A 47 5.84 -15.92 -0.81
CA ARG A 47 7.18 -15.77 -0.23
C ARG A 47 8.18 -15.24 -1.24
N GLY A 48 9.22 -14.54 -0.76
CA GLY A 48 10.31 -14.05 -1.60
C GLY A 48 9.85 -13.06 -2.66
N CYS A 49 8.95 -12.13 -2.30
CA CYS A 49 8.44 -11.12 -3.21
C CYS A 49 9.57 -10.27 -3.79
N GLN A 50 9.65 -10.22 -5.13
CA GLN A 50 10.70 -9.46 -5.83
C GLN A 50 10.36 -7.98 -5.99
N ALA A 51 9.10 -7.59 -5.77
CA ALA A 51 8.60 -6.22 -5.88
C ALA A 51 9.08 -5.51 -7.18
N TRP A 52 8.66 -6.03 -8.32
CA TRP A 52 8.94 -5.48 -9.65
C TRP A 52 8.16 -4.18 -9.91
N GLU A 53 8.35 -3.21 -9.03
CA GLU A 53 7.70 -1.92 -9.05
C GLU A 53 8.71 -0.77 -8.84
N PRO A 54 8.51 0.43 -9.38
CA PRO A 54 7.34 0.78 -10.17
C PRO A 54 7.44 0.31 -11.62
N GLY A 55 6.28 -0.07 -12.23
CA GLY A 55 6.08 0.02 -13.67
C GLY A 55 6.06 1.48 -14.13
N GLY A 56 5.52 1.80 -15.28
CA GLY A 56 5.54 3.19 -15.78
C GLY A 56 4.48 4.11 -15.18
N ASP A 57 3.38 3.57 -14.66
CA ASP A 57 2.16 4.30 -14.33
C ASP A 57 1.39 3.70 -13.13
N GLU A 58 2.07 2.98 -12.26
CA GLU A 58 1.47 2.39 -11.08
C GLU A 58 1.09 3.45 -10.05
N PHE A 59 -0.11 3.29 -9.50
CA PHE A 59 -0.65 4.14 -8.44
C PHE A 59 -0.57 3.47 -7.06
N LEU A 60 -0.57 2.14 -7.02
CA LEU A 60 -0.54 1.33 -5.81
C LEU A 60 0.64 0.38 -5.82
N SER A 61 1.31 0.25 -4.68
CA SER A 61 2.32 -0.78 -4.47
C SER A 61 1.66 -2.15 -4.33
N SER A 62 1.84 -3.04 -5.28
CA SER A 62 1.26 -4.38 -5.22
C SER A 62 1.79 -5.18 -4.04
N ALA A 63 3.11 -5.18 -3.84
CA ALA A 63 3.74 -5.89 -2.74
C ALA A 63 3.29 -5.36 -1.36
N LEU A 64 3.27 -4.05 -1.18
CA LEU A 64 2.92 -3.46 0.12
C LEU A 64 1.42 -3.51 0.40
N CYS A 65 0.55 -3.42 -0.61
CA CYS A 65 -0.90 -3.63 -0.43
C CYS A 65 -1.21 -5.06 0.02
N GLU A 66 -0.49 -6.05 -0.52
CA GLU A 66 -0.60 -7.43 -0.07
C GLU A 66 -0.14 -7.59 1.39
N ALA A 67 1.04 -7.06 1.73
CA ALA A 67 1.52 -7.08 3.11
C ALA A 67 0.56 -6.36 4.08
N LEU A 68 -0.05 -5.26 3.66
CA LEU A 68 -1.05 -4.54 4.42
C LEU A 68 -2.30 -5.38 4.68
N LEU A 69 -2.85 -6.02 3.66
CA LEU A 69 -3.99 -6.93 3.81
C LEU A 69 -3.65 -8.07 4.78
N MET A 70 -2.50 -8.71 4.57
CA MET A 70 -2.08 -9.84 5.42
C MET A 70 -1.81 -9.44 6.86
N SER A 71 -1.36 -8.21 7.13
CA SER A 71 -1.24 -7.68 8.49
C SER A 71 -2.57 -7.63 9.25
N ARG A 72 -3.69 -7.45 8.54
CA ARG A 72 -5.04 -7.40 9.10
C ARG A 72 -5.68 -8.78 9.26
N VAL A 73 -5.21 -9.74 8.46
CA VAL A 73 -5.80 -11.08 8.36
C VAL A 73 -5.10 -12.11 9.25
N LEU A 74 -3.79 -11.99 9.44
CA LEU A 74 -2.98 -13.01 10.11
C LEU A 74 -2.80 -12.81 11.61
N GLY A 75 -3.09 -11.62 12.14
CA GLY A 75 -2.86 -11.32 13.56
C GLY A 75 -1.42 -11.64 14.00
N ASP A 76 -1.26 -12.44 15.05
CA ASP A 76 0.06 -12.82 15.59
C ASP A 76 0.94 -13.59 14.58
N GLY A 77 0.35 -14.21 13.55
CA GLY A 77 1.07 -14.90 12.48
C GLY A 77 1.73 -13.97 11.46
N PHE A 78 1.39 -12.69 11.47
CA PHE A 78 1.84 -11.75 10.44
C PHE A 78 3.36 -11.57 10.43
N ALA A 79 4.02 -11.51 11.57
CA ALA A 79 5.48 -11.34 11.63
C ALA A 79 6.22 -12.45 10.87
N GLY A 80 5.87 -13.71 11.14
CA GLY A 80 6.50 -14.86 10.47
C GLY A 80 6.20 -14.93 8.98
N TRP A 81 4.98 -14.55 8.56
CA TRP A 81 4.64 -14.46 7.14
C TRP A 81 5.42 -13.32 6.46
N PHE A 82 5.52 -12.15 7.09
CA PHE A 82 6.22 -10.99 6.54
C PHE A 82 7.71 -11.27 6.33
N ASP A 83 8.34 -11.99 7.26
CA ASP A 83 9.77 -12.36 7.18
C ASP A 83 10.09 -13.27 5.98
N VAL A 84 9.15 -14.13 5.57
CA VAL A 84 9.35 -14.97 4.39
C VAL A 84 8.86 -14.32 3.10
N PHE A 85 7.90 -13.41 3.19
CA PHE A 85 7.39 -12.64 2.06
C PHE A 85 8.41 -11.61 1.56
N LEU A 86 8.99 -10.83 2.48
CA LEU A 86 10.01 -9.81 2.21
C LEU A 86 11.25 -10.04 3.09
N PRO A 87 12.03 -11.10 2.85
CA PRO A 87 13.08 -11.57 3.76
C PRO A 87 14.19 -10.55 4.01
N ASP A 88 14.43 -9.66 3.07
CA ASP A 88 15.48 -8.64 3.17
C ASP A 88 14.96 -7.24 3.54
N ALA A 89 13.69 -7.11 3.94
CA ALA A 89 13.06 -5.82 4.21
C ALA A 89 13.78 -5.03 5.31
N VAL A 90 14.24 -5.70 6.38
CA VAL A 90 15.00 -5.06 7.47
C VAL A 90 16.31 -4.43 6.96
N ALA A 91 16.87 -4.95 5.87
CA ALA A 91 18.05 -4.40 5.21
C ALA A 91 17.70 -3.37 4.10
N GLY A 92 16.45 -2.91 4.01
CA GLY A 92 16.00 -1.96 3.00
C GLY A 92 15.95 -2.53 1.58
N ARG A 93 15.68 -3.83 1.44
CA ARG A 93 15.61 -4.50 0.14
C ARG A 93 14.29 -5.24 -0.06
N PRO A 94 13.75 -5.31 -1.30
CA PRO A 94 14.26 -4.65 -2.51
C PRO A 94 14.19 -3.11 -2.42
N GLN A 95 15.22 -2.43 -2.89
CA GLN A 95 15.37 -0.98 -2.76
C GLN A 95 14.18 -0.21 -3.36
N SER A 96 13.52 -0.77 -4.37
CA SER A 96 12.36 -0.17 -5.02
C SER A 96 11.19 0.13 -4.05
N LEU A 97 11.05 -0.62 -2.95
CA LEU A 97 10.02 -0.40 -1.94
C LEU A 97 10.38 0.69 -0.92
N PHE A 98 11.66 1.00 -0.77
CA PHE A 98 12.17 1.93 0.25
C PHE A 98 12.59 3.29 -0.33
N THR A 99 12.80 3.35 -1.65
CA THR A 99 13.17 4.59 -2.33
C THR A 99 11.94 5.17 -3.03
N PRO A 100 11.58 6.44 -2.79
CA PRO A 100 10.48 7.09 -3.49
C PRO A 100 10.66 7.07 -5.00
N ALA A 101 9.57 6.79 -5.71
CA ALA A 101 9.54 6.89 -7.16
C ALA A 101 9.67 8.37 -7.59
N THR A 102 10.49 8.62 -8.60
CA THR A 102 10.71 9.98 -9.14
C THR A 102 9.67 10.29 -10.20
N VAL A 103 8.90 11.37 -9.99
CA VAL A 103 7.98 11.91 -10.98
C VAL A 103 8.73 12.86 -11.88
N SER A 104 9.08 12.42 -13.09
CA SER A 104 9.89 13.21 -14.03
C SER A 104 9.09 14.29 -14.76
N ASP A 105 7.79 14.09 -14.95
CA ASP A 105 6.88 15.04 -15.59
C ASP A 105 5.48 14.96 -14.96
N ARG A 106 5.14 15.94 -14.15
CA ARG A 106 3.82 16.02 -13.49
C ARG A 106 2.71 16.49 -14.43
N SER A 107 3.04 17.01 -15.61
CA SER A 107 2.04 17.36 -16.62
C SER A 107 1.55 16.12 -17.40
N ASP A 108 2.30 15.02 -17.37
CA ASP A 108 1.86 13.72 -17.88
C ASP A 108 1.04 13.00 -16.78
N GLY A 109 -0.26 12.87 -16.99
CA GLY A 109 -1.17 12.24 -16.03
C GLY A 109 -0.80 10.80 -15.67
N LYS A 110 -0.06 10.06 -16.51
CA LYS A 110 0.41 8.71 -16.19
C LYS A 110 1.62 8.75 -15.25
N ILE A 111 2.60 9.61 -15.55
CA ILE A 111 3.80 9.76 -14.73
C ILE A 111 3.44 10.35 -13.36
N ALA A 112 2.44 11.24 -13.30
CA ALA A 112 1.90 11.79 -12.06
C ALA A 112 1.32 10.73 -11.10
N HIS A 113 0.92 9.55 -11.61
CA HIS A 113 0.49 8.41 -10.77
C HIS A 113 1.57 7.94 -9.79
N LEU A 114 2.84 8.18 -10.07
CA LEU A 114 3.93 7.83 -9.16
C LEU A 114 3.92 8.64 -7.84
N ASP A 115 3.31 9.83 -7.81
CA ASP A 115 3.02 10.51 -6.55
C ASP A 115 2.01 9.72 -5.72
N GLY A 116 0.97 9.17 -6.36
CA GLY A 116 0.02 8.24 -5.72
C GLY A 116 0.69 6.96 -5.22
N LEU A 117 1.61 6.39 -6.00
CA LEU A 117 2.40 5.24 -5.57
C LEU A 117 3.21 5.54 -4.30
N ASN A 118 3.89 6.68 -4.23
CA ASN A 118 4.62 7.09 -3.04
C ASN A 118 3.69 7.22 -1.83
N LEU A 119 2.52 7.83 -1.98
CA LEU A 119 1.55 7.96 -0.90
C LEU A 119 0.98 6.61 -0.45
N SER A 120 0.70 5.71 -1.39
CA SER A 120 0.26 4.35 -1.07
C SER A 120 1.31 3.57 -0.30
N ARG A 121 2.59 3.70 -0.68
CA ARG A 121 3.71 3.10 0.05
C ARG A 121 3.86 3.68 1.45
N ALA A 122 3.75 5.00 1.60
CA ALA A 122 3.79 5.65 2.91
C ALA A 122 2.69 5.12 3.84
N TRP A 123 1.46 5.00 3.33
CA TRP A 123 0.33 4.44 4.07
C TRP A 123 0.56 2.97 4.47
N CYS A 124 0.99 2.13 3.53
CA CYS A 124 1.27 0.72 3.79
C CYS A 124 2.39 0.55 4.82
N TRP A 125 3.52 1.26 4.66
CA TRP A 125 4.64 1.17 5.58
C TRP A 125 4.29 1.62 7.01
N ARG A 126 3.51 2.69 7.17
CA ARG A 126 3.00 3.10 8.50
C ARG A 126 2.14 2.03 9.14
N SER A 127 1.26 1.42 8.36
CA SER A 127 0.38 0.36 8.84
C SER A 127 1.15 -0.90 9.23
N ILE A 128 2.14 -1.30 8.43
CA ILE A 128 3.03 -2.44 8.73
C ILE A 128 3.84 -2.16 10.00
N ALA A 129 4.41 -0.96 10.14
CA ALA A 129 5.14 -0.58 11.35
C ALA A 129 4.26 -0.58 12.63
N ALA A 130 2.98 -0.23 12.49
CA ALA A 130 2.01 -0.28 13.59
C ALA A 130 1.62 -1.73 13.93
N ALA A 131 1.50 -2.60 12.93
CA ALA A 131 1.20 -4.02 13.14
C ALA A 131 2.38 -4.81 13.75
N LEU A 132 3.62 -4.34 13.55
CA LEU A 132 4.86 -4.98 13.97
C LEU A 132 5.71 -4.08 14.89
N PRO A 133 5.19 -3.55 16.01
CA PRO A 133 5.87 -2.48 16.77
C PRO A 133 7.18 -2.92 17.41
N ALA A 134 7.34 -4.20 17.74
CA ALA A 134 8.55 -4.78 18.32
C ALA A 134 9.49 -5.44 17.30
N HIS A 135 9.09 -5.50 16.04
CA HIS A 135 9.88 -6.12 14.98
C HIS A 135 10.97 -5.16 14.46
N PRO A 136 12.15 -5.66 14.06
CA PRO A 136 13.23 -4.82 13.51
C PRO A 136 12.84 -3.99 12.29
N ILE A 137 11.81 -4.39 11.55
CA ILE A 137 11.28 -3.62 10.41
C ILE A 137 10.62 -2.31 10.84
N ALA A 138 10.09 -2.20 12.06
CA ALA A 138 9.28 -1.05 12.44
C ALA A 138 9.97 0.32 12.30
N PRO A 139 11.22 0.52 12.74
CA PRO A 139 11.93 1.79 12.50
C PRO A 139 12.21 2.02 11.01
N VAL A 140 12.62 0.99 10.26
CA VAL A 140 12.90 1.08 8.82
C VAL A 140 11.64 1.43 8.03
N ALA A 141 10.52 0.80 8.36
CA ALA A 141 9.22 1.08 7.73
C ALA A 141 8.72 2.51 8.01
N ARG A 142 8.95 3.06 9.22
CA ARG A 142 8.59 4.45 9.53
C ARG A 142 9.43 5.43 8.73
N GLU A 143 10.75 5.22 8.67
CA GLU A 143 11.65 6.05 7.87
C GLU A 143 11.24 6.02 6.39
N ALA A 144 11.05 4.83 5.82
CA ALA A 144 10.56 4.71 4.44
C ALA A 144 9.21 5.43 4.22
N ALA A 145 8.27 5.31 5.16
CA ALA A 145 6.99 6.00 5.07
C ALA A 145 7.15 7.52 5.04
N ASP A 146 8.02 8.05 5.88
CA ASP A 146 8.27 9.50 5.95
C ASP A 146 8.97 10.00 4.68
N ASP A 147 9.92 9.24 4.13
CA ASP A 147 10.59 9.58 2.86
C ASP A 147 9.61 9.60 1.68
N HIS A 148 8.77 8.58 1.56
CA HIS A 148 7.75 8.51 0.52
C HIS A 148 6.73 9.64 0.64
N LEU A 149 6.30 9.96 1.86
CA LEU A 149 5.37 11.06 2.11
C LEU A 149 6.00 12.41 1.76
N ALA A 150 7.24 12.65 2.20
CA ALA A 150 7.96 13.89 1.92
C ALA A 150 8.19 14.13 0.42
N ALA A 151 8.38 13.04 -0.36
CA ALA A 151 8.59 13.13 -1.80
C ALA A 151 7.35 13.60 -2.57
N SER A 152 6.13 13.31 -2.09
CA SER A 152 4.90 13.52 -2.87
C SER A 152 3.91 14.50 -2.22
N LEU A 153 3.90 14.62 -0.90
CA LEU A 153 2.96 15.50 -0.18
C LEU A 153 2.97 16.96 -0.66
N PRO A 154 4.13 17.59 -0.94
CA PRO A 154 4.17 18.98 -1.42
C PRO A 154 3.46 19.19 -2.77
N HIS A 155 3.29 18.14 -3.56
CA HIS A 155 2.74 18.19 -4.91
C HIS A 155 1.25 17.85 -5.00
N LEU A 156 0.61 17.53 -3.87
CA LEU A 156 -0.81 17.18 -3.83
C LEU A 156 -1.76 18.31 -4.24
N ALA A 157 -1.35 19.55 -3.99
CA ALA A 157 -2.18 20.74 -4.21
C ALA A 157 -1.85 21.48 -5.52
N ASP A 158 -0.80 21.09 -6.22
CA ASP A 158 -0.26 21.87 -7.32
C ASP A 158 -0.93 21.59 -8.68
N ASP A 159 -1.64 20.45 -8.84
CA ASP A 159 -2.30 20.10 -10.09
C ASP A 159 -3.70 19.50 -9.86
N TYR A 160 -4.69 20.02 -10.62
CA TYR A 160 -6.07 19.53 -10.60
C TYR A 160 -6.18 18.04 -10.99
N MET A 161 -5.36 17.57 -11.90
CA MET A 161 -5.35 16.17 -12.32
C MET A 161 -4.79 15.24 -11.22
N GLY A 162 -3.72 15.65 -10.56
CA GLY A 162 -3.16 14.91 -9.41
C GLY A 162 -4.12 14.88 -8.22
N THR A 163 -4.74 16.00 -7.90
CA THR A 163 -5.67 16.14 -6.78
C THR A 163 -6.88 15.21 -6.91
N HIS A 164 -7.38 15.00 -8.12
CA HIS A 164 -8.55 14.17 -8.38
C HIS A 164 -8.32 12.69 -8.05
N TRP A 165 -7.12 12.17 -8.31
CA TRP A 165 -6.75 10.77 -8.05
C TRP A 165 -6.38 10.51 -6.60
N LEU A 166 -5.75 11.48 -5.97
CA LEU A 166 -5.24 11.40 -4.60
C LEU A 166 -6.35 11.51 -3.55
N CYS A 167 -7.54 12.00 -3.93
CA CYS A 167 -8.72 12.05 -3.07
C CYS A 167 -9.03 10.71 -2.39
N LEU A 168 -8.87 9.58 -3.08
CA LEU A 168 -9.14 8.25 -2.53
C LEU A 168 -8.20 7.88 -1.38
N LEU A 169 -6.94 8.28 -1.44
CA LEU A 169 -5.96 7.99 -0.38
C LEU A 169 -6.08 8.99 0.78
N TYR A 170 -6.48 10.21 0.50
CA TYR A 170 -6.64 11.26 1.52
C TYR A 170 -7.93 11.11 2.33
N THR A 171 -8.98 10.55 1.73
CA THR A 171 -10.29 10.32 2.39
C THR A 171 -10.42 8.97 3.06
N SER A 172 -9.44 8.08 2.93
CA SER A 172 -9.41 6.84 3.71
C SER A 172 -9.29 7.20 5.20
N PRO A 173 -10.18 6.68 6.07
CA PRO A 173 -10.12 6.98 7.48
C PRO A 173 -8.75 6.55 8.03
N SER A 174 -8.02 7.51 8.60
CA SER A 174 -6.83 7.22 9.39
C SER A 174 -7.21 6.22 10.48
N PRO A 175 -6.35 5.23 10.81
CA PRO A 175 -6.57 4.42 11.98
C PRO A 175 -6.81 5.37 13.16
N ARG A 176 -7.97 5.24 13.79
CA ARG A 176 -8.28 6.06 14.96
C ARG A 176 -7.29 5.73 16.06
N ASP A 177 -6.73 6.76 16.65
CA ASP A 177 -5.97 6.70 17.89
C ASP A 177 -6.74 6.01 19.01
#